data_494fca8e7090959b26b3a72891f29ab7
#
_entry.id   494fca8e7090959b26b3a72891f29ab7
#
_cell.length_a   1.000
_cell.length_b   1.000
_cell.length_c   1.000
_cell.angle_alpha   90.00
_cell.angle_beta   90.00
_cell.angle_gamma   90.00
#
_symmetry.space_group_name_H-M   'P 1'
#
loop_
_entity.id
_entity.type
_entity.pdbx_description
1 polymer ?
#
loop_
_entity_poly.entity_id
_entity_poly.type
_entity_poly.pdbx_seq_one_letter_code
_entity_poly.pdbx_strand_id
1 'polypeptide(L)'
;MAEKVTLKTIAREVGLSPATVSLVLNGRPVRVSDENRRRILDVARREHYIPNQIARSLVTQHTQTLGLIVPNIESRFFSSFAKMLEMKCRRRGYALFITNSDNSTSNDADLVRLLVNRGADGIFIITSDEVEASKQLIADLEQLPVPYVMVDRTIDALDCDKVTFNNELGGYLATKYLLDHGHRHIACMVNTASNTGCARLNGYVRALGEKGLELDQSLVLTSDYYIPDAYLAAQQLIRVNATAVVATSDNIALGLLRYLYERGLHVPRDYSVVGYDNSISDALFEPALTSIEQNVDELSDAALSIMFRRLGEHGADVVQRAAAEAVATQEAATQSAATQSAATGKNNGIEAQDDSASIQIILEPRMIEKNSVRLLGC
;
A
#
# COMPACT_ATOMS: atom_id res chain seq x y z
N MET A 1 -5.54 -32.45 28.66
CA MET A 1 -4.96 -31.28 27.96
C MET A 1 -3.44 -31.46 28.02
N ALA A 2 -2.73 -31.49 26.89
CA ALA A 2 -1.28 -31.57 26.87
C ALA A 2 -0.72 -30.31 27.58
N GLU A 3 0.23 -30.49 28.48
CA GLU A 3 0.87 -29.41 29.23
C GLU A 3 1.61 -28.51 28.21
N LYS A 4 1.27 -27.23 28.17
CA LYS A 4 1.87 -26.29 27.20
C LYS A 4 3.36 -26.13 27.53
N VAL A 5 4.23 -26.54 26.60
CA VAL A 5 5.67 -26.42 26.75
C VAL A 5 6.03 -24.94 26.94
N THR A 6 6.80 -24.66 27.98
CA THR A 6 7.22 -23.30 28.35
C THR A 6 8.73 -23.17 28.32
N LEU A 7 9.23 -21.95 28.28
CA LEU A 7 10.65 -21.66 28.40
C LEU A 7 11.26 -22.29 29.69
N LYS A 8 10.48 -22.33 30.79
CA LYS A 8 10.87 -22.98 32.05
C LYS A 8 11.01 -24.51 31.92
N THR A 9 10.14 -25.13 31.11
CA THR A 9 10.18 -26.58 30.86
C THR A 9 11.46 -26.95 30.12
N ILE A 10 11.82 -26.21 29.06
CA ILE A 10 13.06 -26.41 28.29
C ILE A 10 14.30 -26.19 29.21
N ALA A 11 14.29 -25.08 29.98
CA ALA A 11 15.39 -24.74 30.87
C ALA A 11 15.66 -25.83 31.87
N ARG A 12 14.61 -26.45 32.44
CA ARG A 12 14.72 -27.58 33.38
C ARG A 12 15.37 -28.80 32.71
N GLU A 13 14.93 -29.11 31.50
CA GLU A 13 15.44 -30.29 30.77
C GLU A 13 16.91 -30.16 30.36
N VAL A 14 17.32 -28.96 29.92
CA VAL A 14 18.75 -28.75 29.56
C VAL A 14 19.65 -28.40 30.73
N GLY A 15 19.10 -28.18 31.93
CA GLY A 15 19.86 -27.85 33.12
C GLY A 15 20.43 -26.43 33.12
N LEU A 16 19.78 -25.48 32.44
CA LEU A 16 20.22 -24.10 32.30
C LEU A 16 19.16 -23.10 32.79
N SER A 17 19.59 -21.84 33.00
CA SER A 17 18.62 -20.81 33.41
C SER A 17 17.62 -20.48 32.28
N PRO A 18 16.35 -20.14 32.61
CA PRO A 18 15.42 -19.69 31.62
C PRO A 18 15.91 -18.47 30.82
N ALA A 19 16.69 -17.60 31.45
CA ALA A 19 17.31 -16.45 30.77
C ALA A 19 18.29 -16.87 29.68
N THR A 20 19.19 -17.84 30.00
CA THR A 20 20.15 -18.39 29.02
C THR A 20 19.41 -19.04 27.85
N VAL A 21 18.41 -19.88 28.12
CA VAL A 21 17.60 -20.54 27.10
C VAL A 21 16.87 -19.50 26.22
N SER A 22 16.30 -18.45 26.81
CA SER A 22 15.65 -17.35 26.08
C SER A 22 16.63 -16.63 25.15
N LEU A 23 17.84 -16.32 25.60
CA LEU A 23 18.86 -15.66 24.80
C LEU A 23 19.30 -16.53 23.62
N VAL A 24 19.49 -17.84 23.83
CA VAL A 24 19.84 -18.78 22.74
C VAL A 24 18.72 -18.90 21.72
N LEU A 25 17.46 -19.09 22.16
CA LEU A 25 16.31 -19.24 21.27
C LEU A 25 15.99 -17.96 20.48
N ASN A 26 16.40 -16.80 21.01
CA ASN A 26 16.26 -15.51 20.34
C ASN A 26 17.51 -15.07 19.57
N GLY A 27 18.53 -15.95 19.40
CA GLY A 27 19.76 -15.63 18.67
C GLY A 27 20.59 -14.50 19.28
N ARG A 28 20.37 -14.16 20.56
CA ARG A 28 21.15 -13.09 21.25
C ARG A 28 22.50 -13.60 21.74
N PRO A 29 23.53 -12.74 21.78
CA PRO A 29 24.85 -13.12 22.34
C PRO A 29 24.70 -13.60 23.78
N VAL A 30 25.21 -14.78 24.06
CA VAL A 30 25.25 -15.36 25.41
C VAL A 30 26.44 -16.33 25.51
N ARG A 31 27.12 -16.28 26.62
CA ARG A 31 28.22 -17.23 26.92
C ARG A 31 27.59 -18.58 27.26
N VAL A 32 27.54 -19.49 26.28
CA VAL A 32 27.09 -20.87 26.43
C VAL A 32 27.92 -21.75 25.49
N SER A 33 28.21 -22.99 25.88
CA SER A 33 28.93 -23.91 25.01
C SER A 33 28.11 -24.29 23.79
N ASP A 34 28.78 -24.62 22.67
CA ASP A 34 28.07 -25.03 21.41
C ASP A 34 27.24 -26.30 21.65
N GLU A 35 27.66 -27.18 22.51
CA GLU A 35 26.90 -28.36 22.91
C GLU A 35 25.59 -27.99 23.59
N ASN A 36 25.60 -27.09 24.56
CA ASN A 36 24.42 -26.63 25.24
C ASN A 36 23.52 -25.83 24.31
N ARG A 37 24.07 -25.03 23.39
CA ARG A 37 23.32 -24.32 22.37
C ARG A 37 22.55 -25.31 21.49
N ARG A 38 23.19 -26.37 20.98
CA ARG A 38 22.54 -27.43 20.20
C ARG A 38 21.45 -28.13 21.00
N ARG A 39 21.71 -28.53 22.25
CA ARG A 39 20.70 -29.15 23.12
C ARG A 39 19.46 -28.29 23.30
N ILE A 40 19.61 -26.99 23.54
CA ILE A 40 18.48 -26.06 23.67
C ILE A 40 17.64 -26.08 22.40
N LEU A 41 18.27 -25.94 21.22
CA LEU A 41 17.58 -25.91 19.93
C LEU A 41 16.88 -27.23 19.61
N ASP A 42 17.53 -28.39 19.94
CA ASP A 42 16.95 -29.70 19.67
C ASP A 42 15.75 -29.99 20.59
N VAL A 43 15.83 -29.64 21.88
CA VAL A 43 14.70 -29.77 22.80
C VAL A 43 13.55 -28.85 22.34
N ALA A 44 13.85 -27.61 21.98
CA ALA A 44 12.80 -26.69 21.50
C ALA A 44 12.11 -27.22 20.23
N ARG A 45 12.85 -27.78 19.25
CA ARG A 45 12.31 -28.40 18.06
C ARG A 45 11.47 -29.64 18.38
N ARG A 46 12.00 -30.56 19.21
CA ARG A 46 11.31 -31.80 19.59
C ARG A 46 9.99 -31.51 20.31
N GLU A 47 10.00 -30.56 21.20
CA GLU A 47 8.83 -30.15 21.97
C GLU A 47 7.91 -29.15 21.23
N HIS A 48 8.20 -28.85 19.96
CA HIS A 48 7.46 -27.87 19.17
C HIS A 48 7.26 -26.55 19.90
N TYR A 49 8.27 -26.10 20.63
CA TYR A 49 8.21 -24.86 21.39
C TYR A 49 8.15 -23.64 20.47
N ILE A 50 7.09 -22.88 20.58
CA ILE A 50 6.96 -21.58 19.91
C ILE A 50 7.16 -20.48 20.95
N PRO A 51 8.14 -19.58 20.78
CA PRO A 51 8.33 -18.44 21.67
C PRO A 51 7.06 -17.62 21.83
N ASN A 52 6.70 -17.30 23.08
CA ASN A 52 5.52 -16.48 23.33
C ASN A 52 5.86 -15.01 23.06
N GLN A 53 5.40 -14.49 21.92
CA GLN A 53 5.62 -13.10 21.52
C GLN A 53 5.01 -12.10 22.51
N ILE A 54 3.87 -12.43 23.14
CA ILE A 54 3.24 -11.58 24.16
C ILE A 54 4.17 -11.45 25.40
N ALA A 55 4.77 -12.54 25.85
CA ALA A 55 5.72 -12.46 26.96
C ALA A 55 7.02 -11.70 26.59
N ARG A 56 7.39 -11.74 25.31
CA ARG A 56 8.55 -10.99 24.79
C ARG A 56 8.22 -9.50 24.68
N SER A 57 7.04 -9.14 24.17
CA SER A 57 6.63 -7.74 24.01
C SER A 57 6.50 -7.00 25.35
N LEU A 58 6.16 -7.69 26.44
CA LEU A 58 6.17 -7.10 27.80
C LEU A 58 7.57 -6.65 28.24
N VAL A 59 8.62 -7.31 27.74
CA VAL A 59 10.03 -6.97 28.08
C VAL A 59 10.62 -5.98 27.08
N THR A 60 10.32 -6.14 25.80
CA THR A 60 10.90 -5.32 24.71
C THR A 60 10.09 -4.06 24.43
N GLN A 61 8.86 -3.99 24.91
CA GLN A 61 7.84 -2.98 24.57
C GLN A 61 7.49 -2.89 23.06
N HIS A 62 7.91 -3.91 22.27
CA HIS A 62 7.63 -4.02 20.84
C HIS A 62 7.00 -5.38 20.54
N THR A 63 5.92 -5.35 19.76
CA THR A 63 5.18 -6.55 19.34
C THR A 63 5.66 -7.10 18.01
N GLN A 64 6.44 -6.33 17.25
CA GLN A 64 6.77 -6.59 15.85
C GLN A 64 5.52 -6.73 14.97
N THR A 65 4.54 -5.89 15.22
CA THR A 65 3.27 -5.87 14.52
C THR A 65 2.96 -4.46 14.06
N LEU A 66 2.60 -4.32 12.78
CA LEU A 66 2.11 -3.07 12.21
C LEU A 66 0.65 -3.21 11.83
N GLY A 67 -0.07 -2.10 11.79
CA GLY A 67 -1.44 -2.03 11.32
C GLY A 67 -1.52 -1.41 9.93
N LEU A 68 -2.50 -1.84 9.14
CA LEU A 68 -2.92 -1.18 7.91
C LEU A 68 -4.44 -1.04 7.92
N ILE A 69 -4.93 0.18 7.73
CA ILE A 69 -6.33 0.49 7.51
C ILE A 69 -6.52 0.83 6.05
N VAL A 70 -7.43 0.13 5.36
CA VAL A 70 -7.81 0.40 3.97
C VAL A 70 -9.31 0.69 3.89
N PRO A 71 -9.74 1.61 3.00
CA PRO A 71 -11.16 1.96 2.88
C PRO A 71 -12.00 0.87 2.20
N ASN A 72 -11.42 0.09 1.31
CA ASN A 72 -12.10 -1.01 0.63
C ASN A 72 -11.11 -2.08 0.17
N ILE A 73 -11.10 -3.23 0.85
CA ILE A 73 -10.19 -4.34 0.52
C ILE A 73 -10.56 -5.04 -0.81
N GLU A 74 -11.76 -4.87 -1.32
CA GLU A 74 -12.17 -5.39 -2.63
C GLU A 74 -11.59 -4.58 -3.79
N SER A 75 -11.16 -3.34 -3.55
CA SER A 75 -10.43 -2.56 -4.54
C SER A 75 -9.10 -3.24 -4.86
N ARG A 76 -8.85 -3.48 -6.16
CA ARG A 76 -7.60 -4.11 -6.61
C ARG A 76 -6.37 -3.28 -6.27
N PHE A 77 -6.48 -1.96 -6.31
CA PHE A 77 -5.40 -1.07 -5.91
C PHE A 77 -5.04 -1.26 -4.44
N PHE A 78 -6.02 -1.17 -3.53
CA PHE A 78 -5.76 -1.31 -2.10
C PHE A 78 -5.34 -2.72 -1.69
N SER A 79 -5.93 -3.77 -2.29
CA SER A 79 -5.53 -5.15 -2.03
C SER A 79 -4.12 -5.46 -2.56
N SER A 80 -3.73 -4.89 -3.70
CA SER A 80 -2.36 -5.00 -4.23
C SER A 80 -1.35 -4.29 -3.35
N PHE A 81 -1.67 -3.09 -2.87
CA PHE A 81 -0.85 -2.35 -1.91
C PHE A 81 -0.72 -3.13 -0.59
N ALA A 82 -1.82 -3.63 -0.03
CA ALA A 82 -1.81 -4.41 1.21
C ALA A 82 -0.95 -5.67 1.09
N LYS A 83 -1.05 -6.39 -0.03
CA LYS A 83 -0.20 -7.56 -0.34
C LYS A 83 1.28 -7.17 -0.41
N MET A 84 1.62 -6.09 -1.11
CA MET A 84 3.00 -5.65 -1.27
C MET A 84 3.59 -5.21 0.07
N LEU A 85 2.83 -4.43 0.83
CA LEU A 85 3.21 -3.95 2.16
C LEU A 85 3.42 -5.12 3.13
N GLU A 86 2.50 -6.11 3.17
CA GLU A 86 2.62 -7.32 3.99
C GLU A 86 3.91 -8.08 3.68
N MET A 87 4.15 -8.33 2.39
CA MET A 87 5.35 -9.05 1.96
C MET A 87 6.64 -8.35 2.42
N LYS A 88 6.67 -7.03 2.33
CA LYS A 88 7.83 -6.21 2.75
C LYS A 88 7.95 -6.13 4.27
N CYS A 89 6.84 -6.01 5.01
CA CYS A 89 6.82 -6.09 6.49
C CYS A 89 7.36 -7.44 6.97
N ARG A 90 6.87 -8.53 6.41
CA ARG A 90 7.28 -9.89 6.76
C ARG A 90 8.76 -10.15 6.52
N ARG A 91 9.33 -9.63 5.42
CA ARG A 91 10.78 -9.68 5.15
C ARG A 91 11.61 -8.97 6.22
N ARG A 92 11.02 -8.02 6.95
CA ARG A 92 11.62 -7.29 8.06
C ARG A 92 11.25 -7.85 9.44
N GLY A 93 10.57 -9.00 9.49
CA GLY A 93 10.18 -9.68 10.72
C GLY A 93 8.96 -9.07 11.42
N TYR A 94 8.18 -8.22 10.71
CA TYR A 94 6.94 -7.64 11.22
C TYR A 94 5.72 -8.37 10.64
N ALA A 95 4.72 -8.62 11.50
CA ALA A 95 3.38 -8.99 11.05
C ALA A 95 2.61 -7.73 10.64
N LEU A 96 1.73 -7.83 9.63
CA LEU A 96 0.83 -6.75 9.26
C LEU A 96 -0.62 -7.16 9.53
N PHE A 97 -1.32 -6.41 10.39
CA PHE A 97 -2.77 -6.51 10.56
C PHE A 97 -3.46 -5.62 9.53
N ILE A 98 -4.21 -6.21 8.62
CA ILE A 98 -4.97 -5.51 7.61
C ILE A 98 -6.42 -5.41 8.07
N THR A 99 -6.96 -4.19 8.12
CA THR A 99 -8.33 -3.89 8.51
C THR A 99 -9.03 -3.09 7.40
N ASN A 100 -10.34 -3.26 7.29
CA ASN A 100 -11.18 -2.62 6.28
C ASN A 100 -12.20 -1.68 6.95
N SER A 101 -12.23 -0.41 6.54
CA SER A 101 -13.12 0.59 7.15
C SER A 101 -14.44 0.78 6.42
N ASP A 102 -14.65 0.09 5.29
CA ASP A 102 -15.83 0.23 4.44
C ASP A 102 -16.11 1.69 4.01
N ASN A 103 -15.04 2.42 3.74
CA ASN A 103 -15.07 3.84 3.33
C ASN A 103 -15.84 4.72 4.34
N SER A 104 -15.74 4.43 5.63
CA SER A 104 -16.41 5.13 6.72
C SER A 104 -15.40 5.74 7.69
N THR A 105 -15.46 7.05 7.88
CA THR A 105 -14.57 7.79 8.77
C THR A 105 -14.74 7.41 10.25
N SER A 106 -15.95 7.02 10.67
CA SER A 106 -16.18 6.49 12.01
C SER A 106 -15.47 5.16 12.23
N ASN A 107 -15.49 4.28 11.21
CA ASN A 107 -14.77 3.02 11.27
C ASN A 107 -13.25 3.24 11.24
N ASP A 108 -12.73 4.23 10.49
CA ASP A 108 -11.31 4.59 10.53
C ASP A 108 -10.85 4.89 11.97
N ALA A 109 -11.60 5.72 12.72
CA ALA A 109 -11.29 6.06 14.11
C ALA A 109 -11.35 4.83 15.04
N ASP A 110 -12.37 3.97 14.89
CA ASP A 110 -12.50 2.74 15.69
C ASP A 110 -11.36 1.76 15.41
N LEU A 111 -10.94 1.63 14.15
CA LEU A 111 -9.85 0.75 13.75
C LEU A 111 -8.48 1.26 14.21
N VAL A 112 -8.25 2.58 14.24
CA VAL A 112 -7.04 3.16 14.84
C VAL A 112 -6.94 2.74 16.30
N ARG A 113 -8.01 2.95 17.09
CA ARG A 113 -8.05 2.55 18.50
C ARG A 113 -7.89 1.04 18.69
N LEU A 114 -8.52 0.25 17.82
CA LEU A 114 -8.40 -1.22 17.86
C LEU A 114 -6.95 -1.67 17.67
N LEU A 115 -6.26 -1.15 16.65
CA LEU A 115 -4.88 -1.53 16.33
C LEU A 115 -3.92 -1.15 17.46
N VAL A 116 -4.04 0.06 18.04
CA VAL A 116 -3.26 0.46 19.21
C VAL A 116 -3.50 -0.46 20.40
N ASN A 117 -4.77 -0.74 20.71
CA ASN A 117 -5.13 -1.65 21.80
C ASN A 117 -4.66 -3.10 21.57
N ARG A 118 -4.43 -3.50 20.32
CA ARG A 118 -3.82 -4.80 19.97
C ARG A 118 -2.30 -4.77 19.99
N GLY A 119 -1.72 -3.61 20.31
CA GLY A 119 -0.28 -3.43 20.45
C GLY A 119 0.44 -3.27 19.12
N ALA A 120 -0.18 -2.68 18.10
CA ALA A 120 0.55 -2.31 16.90
C ALA A 120 1.66 -1.32 17.24
N ASP A 121 2.88 -1.56 16.73
CA ASP A 121 4.05 -0.68 16.94
C ASP A 121 4.00 0.56 16.04
N GLY A 122 3.16 0.53 14.98
CA GLY A 122 2.91 1.62 14.06
C GLY A 122 1.73 1.33 13.13
N ILE A 123 1.16 2.34 12.48
CA ILE A 123 -0.04 2.22 11.67
C ILE A 123 0.14 2.91 10.31
N PHE A 124 -0.20 2.21 9.22
CA PHE A 124 -0.46 2.80 7.92
C PHE A 124 -1.96 3.03 7.78
N ILE A 125 -2.35 4.21 7.31
CA ILE A 125 -3.76 4.55 7.14
C ILE A 125 -4.02 5.13 5.76
N ILE A 126 -4.96 4.52 5.03
CA ILE A 126 -5.61 5.08 3.86
C ILE A 126 -7.02 5.46 4.31
N THR A 127 -7.32 6.74 4.39
CA THR A 127 -8.60 7.22 4.92
C THR A 127 -9.75 6.98 3.95
N SER A 128 -10.96 7.03 4.48
CA SER A 128 -12.19 7.11 3.69
C SER A 128 -12.23 8.36 2.80
N ASP A 129 -13.14 8.37 1.81
CA ASP A 129 -13.29 9.47 0.83
C ASP A 129 -13.97 10.73 1.38
N GLU A 130 -14.49 10.69 2.60
CA GLU A 130 -15.19 11.83 3.18
C GLU A 130 -14.29 13.06 3.23
N VAL A 131 -14.68 14.13 2.54
CA VAL A 131 -13.94 15.40 2.44
C VAL A 131 -13.78 16.05 3.82
N GLU A 132 -14.77 15.90 4.70
CA GLU A 132 -14.69 16.32 6.09
C GLU A 132 -14.28 15.13 6.95
N ALA A 133 -12.99 15.05 7.25
CA ALA A 133 -12.50 14.07 8.22
C ALA A 133 -13.22 14.25 9.56
N SER A 134 -13.62 13.15 10.18
CA SER A 134 -14.21 13.17 11.51
C SER A 134 -13.27 13.90 12.49
N LYS A 135 -13.80 14.87 13.24
CA LYS A 135 -13.06 15.53 14.33
C LYS A 135 -12.49 14.52 15.32
N GLN A 136 -13.21 13.39 15.50
CA GLN A 136 -12.76 12.32 16.38
C GLN A 136 -11.54 11.61 15.81
N LEU A 137 -11.51 11.30 14.50
CA LEU A 137 -10.35 10.68 13.85
C LEU A 137 -9.11 11.59 13.94
N ILE A 138 -9.29 12.89 13.68
CA ILE A 138 -8.20 13.86 13.80
C ILE A 138 -7.65 13.87 15.23
N ALA A 139 -8.52 14.00 16.25
CA ALA A 139 -8.10 14.02 17.64
C ALA A 139 -7.40 12.72 18.08
N ASP A 140 -7.87 11.56 17.61
CA ASP A 140 -7.26 10.25 17.89
C ASP A 140 -5.86 10.16 17.25
N LEU A 141 -5.70 10.66 16.02
CA LEU A 141 -4.41 10.65 15.30
C LEU A 141 -3.39 11.62 15.90
N GLU A 142 -3.82 12.83 16.33
CA GLU A 142 -2.94 13.81 16.99
C GLU A 142 -2.39 13.32 18.34
N GLN A 143 -3.11 12.42 19.02
CA GLN A 143 -2.74 11.88 20.34
C GLN A 143 -2.22 10.43 20.26
N LEU A 144 -1.95 9.94 19.05
CA LEU A 144 -1.58 8.53 18.87
C LEU A 144 -0.21 8.24 19.53
N PRO A 145 -0.11 7.22 20.41
CA PRO A 145 1.14 6.91 21.12
C PRO A 145 2.17 6.16 20.25
N VAL A 146 1.82 5.83 19.02
CA VAL A 146 2.67 5.11 18.05
C VAL A 146 2.79 5.89 16.75
N PRO A 147 3.87 5.77 15.99
CA PRO A 147 3.99 6.42 14.70
C PRO A 147 2.92 5.94 13.72
N TYR A 148 2.45 6.86 12.87
CA TYR A 148 1.58 6.51 11.76
C TYR A 148 2.00 7.22 10.49
N VAL A 149 1.66 6.62 9.35
CA VAL A 149 1.89 7.16 8.01
C VAL A 149 0.59 7.14 7.24
N MET A 150 0.16 8.31 6.78
CA MET A 150 -0.98 8.40 5.85
C MET A 150 -0.52 8.06 4.44
N VAL A 151 -1.29 7.22 3.74
CA VAL A 151 -0.92 6.71 2.41
C VAL A 151 -2.06 6.96 1.44
N ASP A 152 -1.76 7.40 0.23
CA ASP A 152 -2.69 7.65 -0.89
C ASP A 152 -3.75 8.72 -0.60
N ARG A 153 -4.67 8.45 0.33
CA ARG A 153 -5.68 9.39 0.80
C ARG A 153 -5.27 9.96 2.15
N THR A 154 -5.27 11.26 2.26
CA THR A 154 -4.73 11.97 3.43
C THR A 154 -5.71 13.03 3.94
N ILE A 155 -5.52 13.43 5.19
CA ILE A 155 -6.21 14.56 5.79
C ILE A 155 -5.25 15.75 5.75
N ASP A 156 -5.60 16.80 4.99
CA ASP A 156 -4.72 17.95 4.79
C ASP A 156 -4.47 18.73 6.08
N ALA A 157 -5.47 18.78 6.97
CA ALA A 157 -5.39 19.49 8.25
C ALA A 157 -4.37 18.88 9.23
N LEU A 158 -3.93 17.63 9.03
CA LEU A 158 -2.95 16.96 9.89
C LEU A 158 -1.52 17.20 9.39
N ASP A 159 -0.66 17.70 10.27
CA ASP A 159 0.79 17.73 10.05
C ASP A 159 1.39 16.40 10.51
N CYS A 160 1.51 15.47 9.57
CA CYS A 160 1.96 14.10 9.82
C CYS A 160 2.69 13.54 8.60
N ASP A 161 3.29 12.38 8.76
CA ASP A 161 3.97 11.67 7.69
C ASP A 161 2.97 11.22 6.61
N LYS A 162 3.24 11.58 5.35
CA LYS A 162 2.36 11.31 4.20
C LYS A 162 3.12 10.77 3.01
N VAL A 163 2.53 9.79 2.34
CA VAL A 163 2.99 9.31 1.02
C VAL A 163 1.80 9.28 0.08
N THR A 164 1.85 10.08 -0.97
CA THR A 164 0.76 10.22 -1.94
C THR A 164 1.28 10.17 -3.37
N PHE A 165 0.37 10.05 -4.34
CA PHE A 165 0.68 10.33 -5.73
C PHE A 165 0.27 11.75 -6.12
N ASN A 166 0.92 12.31 -7.15
CA ASN A 166 0.50 13.54 -7.80
C ASN A 166 -0.74 13.27 -8.66
N ASN A 167 -1.91 13.30 -8.00
CA ASN A 167 -3.18 12.97 -8.64
C ASN A 167 -3.57 13.96 -9.74
N GLU A 168 -3.20 15.24 -9.60
CA GLU A 168 -3.43 16.23 -10.67
C GLU A 168 -2.62 15.91 -11.90
N LEU A 169 -1.34 15.58 -11.74
CA LEU A 169 -0.50 15.13 -12.86
C LEU A 169 -1.10 13.89 -13.54
N GLY A 170 -1.61 12.92 -12.77
CA GLY A 170 -2.24 11.72 -13.32
C GLY A 170 -3.47 12.05 -14.19
N GLY A 171 -4.38 12.88 -13.71
CA GLY A 171 -5.53 13.35 -14.49
C GLY A 171 -5.14 14.12 -15.75
N TYR A 172 -4.08 14.95 -15.63
CA TYR A 172 -3.49 15.66 -16.76
C TYR A 172 -2.93 14.70 -17.82
N LEU A 173 -2.11 13.73 -17.42
CA LEU A 173 -1.50 12.76 -18.34
C LEU A 173 -2.55 11.93 -19.08
N ALA A 174 -3.59 11.44 -18.37
CA ALA A 174 -4.69 10.69 -18.97
C ALA A 174 -5.41 11.50 -20.05
N THR A 175 -5.74 12.74 -19.75
CA THR A 175 -6.46 13.63 -20.64
C THR A 175 -5.60 14.08 -21.82
N LYS A 176 -4.35 14.47 -21.55
CA LYS A 176 -3.39 14.85 -22.57
C LYS A 176 -3.18 13.73 -23.60
N TYR A 177 -3.07 12.49 -23.13
CA TYR A 177 -2.93 11.33 -24.01
C TYR A 177 -4.09 11.21 -25.01
N LEU A 178 -5.33 11.37 -24.55
CA LEU A 178 -6.51 11.37 -25.43
C LEU A 178 -6.52 12.57 -26.40
N LEU A 179 -6.14 13.76 -25.91
CA LEU A 179 -6.05 14.96 -26.74
C LEU A 179 -4.99 14.81 -27.84
N ASP A 180 -3.86 14.19 -27.55
CA ASP A 180 -2.79 13.94 -28.52
C ASP A 180 -3.19 12.84 -29.54
N HIS A 181 -4.17 11.97 -29.19
CA HIS A 181 -4.81 11.02 -30.10
C HIS A 181 -5.98 11.63 -30.92
N GLY A 182 -6.16 12.95 -30.90
CA GLY A 182 -7.14 13.67 -31.71
C GLY A 182 -8.51 13.82 -31.07
N HIS A 183 -8.76 13.25 -29.87
CA HIS A 183 -10.02 13.44 -29.18
C HIS A 183 -10.17 14.88 -28.71
N ARG A 184 -11.39 15.44 -28.81
CA ARG A 184 -11.73 16.80 -28.35
C ARG A 184 -12.95 16.80 -27.40
N HIS A 185 -13.85 15.85 -27.57
CA HIS A 185 -15.00 15.62 -26.71
C HIS A 185 -14.71 14.43 -25.82
N ILE A 186 -14.09 14.69 -24.67
CA ILE A 186 -13.61 13.69 -23.73
C ILE A 186 -14.48 13.77 -22.47
N ALA A 187 -15.17 12.70 -22.10
CA ALA A 187 -15.87 12.65 -20.82
C ALA A 187 -14.88 12.31 -19.69
N CYS A 188 -15.12 12.82 -18.49
CA CYS A 188 -14.41 12.49 -17.28
C CYS A 188 -15.36 11.83 -16.28
N MET A 189 -15.18 10.55 -15.99
CA MET A 189 -15.92 9.85 -14.93
C MET A 189 -15.10 9.90 -13.63
N VAL A 190 -15.63 10.58 -12.60
CA VAL A 190 -14.86 10.99 -11.42
C VAL A 190 -15.69 10.97 -10.14
N ASN A 191 -15.05 10.61 -9.01
CA ASN A 191 -15.63 10.85 -7.69
C ASN A 191 -15.25 12.26 -7.22
N THR A 192 -16.24 13.17 -7.27
CA THR A 192 -16.07 14.57 -6.86
C THR A 192 -16.18 14.77 -5.33
N ALA A 193 -16.57 13.75 -4.57
CA ALA A 193 -16.58 13.78 -3.12
C ALA A 193 -15.20 13.43 -2.52
N SER A 194 -14.26 12.94 -3.34
CA SER A 194 -12.92 12.54 -2.93
C SER A 194 -11.89 13.62 -3.30
N ASN A 195 -10.97 13.95 -2.39
CA ASN A 195 -9.86 14.87 -2.67
C ASN A 195 -8.98 14.37 -3.83
N THR A 196 -8.71 13.06 -3.89
CA THR A 196 -7.95 12.46 -5.01
C THR A 196 -8.71 12.58 -6.32
N GLY A 197 -10.04 12.40 -6.31
CA GLY A 197 -10.89 12.58 -7.48
C GLY A 197 -10.92 14.03 -7.96
N CYS A 198 -11.08 14.99 -7.05
CA CYS A 198 -11.02 16.42 -7.36
C CYS A 198 -9.67 16.81 -7.97
N ALA A 199 -8.55 16.32 -7.43
CA ALA A 199 -7.23 16.58 -7.99
C ALA A 199 -7.08 16.00 -9.41
N ARG A 200 -7.57 14.78 -9.67
CA ARG A 200 -7.59 14.18 -11.02
C ARG A 200 -8.44 15.00 -11.99
N LEU A 201 -9.59 15.50 -11.54
CA LEU A 201 -10.45 16.40 -12.33
C LEU A 201 -9.72 17.72 -12.65
N ASN A 202 -8.99 18.30 -11.70
CA ASN A 202 -8.20 19.51 -11.96
C ASN A 202 -7.14 19.27 -13.05
N GLY A 203 -6.49 18.11 -13.03
CA GLY A 203 -5.57 17.71 -14.10
C GLY A 203 -6.24 17.59 -15.46
N TYR A 204 -7.44 17.01 -15.51
CA TYR A 204 -8.26 16.95 -16.72
C TYR A 204 -8.58 18.35 -17.25
N VAL A 205 -9.05 19.26 -16.40
CA VAL A 205 -9.38 20.64 -16.77
C VAL A 205 -8.14 21.38 -17.29
N ARG A 206 -7.00 21.21 -16.61
CA ARG A 206 -5.73 21.81 -17.05
C ARG A 206 -5.31 21.36 -18.45
N ALA A 207 -5.41 20.06 -18.74
CA ALA A 207 -5.05 19.52 -20.05
C ALA A 207 -5.97 20.04 -21.18
N LEU A 208 -7.27 20.18 -20.94
CA LEU A 208 -8.20 20.80 -21.87
C LEU A 208 -7.82 22.26 -22.13
N GLY A 209 -7.57 23.05 -21.08
CA GLY A 209 -7.22 24.46 -21.18
C GLY A 209 -5.96 24.70 -21.99
N GLU A 210 -4.93 23.85 -21.87
CA GLU A 210 -3.70 23.95 -22.68
C GLU A 210 -3.93 23.74 -24.19
N LYS A 211 -5.05 23.08 -24.56
CA LYS A 211 -5.47 22.93 -25.96
C LYS A 211 -6.53 23.94 -26.38
N GLY A 212 -6.82 24.94 -25.53
CA GLY A 212 -7.84 25.97 -25.80
C GLY A 212 -9.27 25.45 -25.76
N LEU A 213 -9.52 24.32 -25.08
CA LEU A 213 -10.86 23.74 -24.90
C LEU A 213 -11.41 24.18 -23.54
N GLU A 214 -12.65 24.68 -23.54
CA GLU A 214 -13.36 25.01 -22.30
C GLU A 214 -13.95 23.73 -21.66
N LEU A 215 -14.08 23.76 -20.32
CA LEU A 215 -14.74 22.69 -19.59
C LEU A 215 -16.25 22.67 -19.90
N ASP A 216 -16.69 21.60 -20.54
CA ASP A 216 -18.11 21.29 -20.65
C ASP A 216 -18.55 20.45 -19.45
N GLN A 217 -19.32 21.02 -18.55
CA GLN A 217 -19.82 20.34 -17.34
C GLN A 217 -20.65 19.10 -17.65
N SER A 218 -21.29 19.02 -18.83
CA SER A 218 -22.07 17.85 -19.24
C SER A 218 -21.17 16.62 -19.49
N LEU A 219 -19.86 16.82 -19.70
CA LEU A 219 -18.86 15.76 -19.88
C LEU A 219 -18.25 15.28 -18.56
N VAL A 220 -18.56 15.93 -17.42
CA VAL A 220 -18.14 15.49 -16.10
C VAL A 220 -19.22 14.59 -15.49
N LEU A 221 -18.96 13.29 -15.48
CA LEU A 221 -19.89 12.27 -15.00
C LEU A 221 -19.47 11.84 -13.58
N THR A 222 -20.28 12.21 -12.59
CA THR A 222 -19.97 11.87 -11.19
C THR A 222 -20.29 10.41 -10.88
N SER A 223 -19.38 9.73 -10.22
CA SER A 223 -19.51 8.33 -9.80
C SER A 223 -18.70 8.07 -8.54
N ASP A 224 -19.19 7.21 -7.67
CA ASP A 224 -18.34 6.64 -6.61
C ASP A 224 -17.34 5.62 -7.16
N TYR A 225 -16.38 5.20 -6.31
CA TYR A 225 -15.36 4.22 -6.69
C TYR A 225 -15.84 2.76 -6.64
N TYR A 226 -17.16 2.52 -6.61
CA TYR A 226 -17.76 1.20 -6.71
C TYR A 226 -18.21 0.89 -8.13
N ILE A 227 -17.97 -0.34 -8.58
CA ILE A 227 -18.30 -0.78 -9.95
C ILE A 227 -19.79 -0.59 -10.28
N PRO A 228 -20.76 -0.92 -9.39
CA PRO A 228 -22.18 -0.68 -9.69
C PRO A 228 -22.53 0.79 -9.88
N ASP A 229 -21.94 1.70 -9.09
CA ASP A 229 -22.20 3.13 -9.20
C ASP A 229 -21.64 3.69 -10.50
N ALA A 230 -20.43 3.26 -10.86
CA ALA A 230 -19.81 3.60 -12.14
C ALA A 230 -20.62 3.08 -13.33
N TYR A 231 -21.21 1.89 -13.26
CA TYR A 231 -22.11 1.36 -14.27
C TYR A 231 -23.35 2.26 -14.42
N LEU A 232 -23.94 2.72 -13.32
CA LEU A 232 -25.09 3.62 -13.35
C LEU A 232 -24.71 4.99 -13.91
N ALA A 233 -23.58 5.56 -13.50
CA ALA A 233 -23.07 6.82 -14.02
C ALA A 233 -22.80 6.76 -15.54
N ALA A 234 -22.27 5.63 -16.03
CA ALA A 234 -21.99 5.42 -17.45
C ALA A 234 -23.23 5.52 -18.34
N GLN A 235 -24.44 5.36 -17.79
CA GLN A 235 -25.69 5.57 -18.56
C GLN A 235 -25.84 6.99 -19.08
N GLN A 236 -25.18 7.97 -18.47
CA GLN A 236 -25.20 9.35 -18.94
C GLN A 236 -24.32 9.55 -20.17
N LEU A 237 -23.32 8.69 -20.40
CA LEU A 237 -22.37 8.82 -21.50
C LEU A 237 -23.04 8.87 -22.88
N ILE A 238 -24.08 8.08 -23.10
CA ILE A 238 -24.82 8.07 -24.40
C ILE A 238 -25.63 9.34 -24.66
N ARG A 239 -25.80 10.20 -23.65
CA ARG A 239 -26.53 11.45 -23.76
C ARG A 239 -25.62 12.63 -24.08
N VAL A 240 -24.31 12.43 -23.98
CA VAL A 240 -23.30 13.45 -24.27
C VAL A 240 -22.49 13.06 -25.49
N ASN A 241 -22.02 14.08 -26.22
CA ASN A 241 -21.26 13.87 -27.46
C ASN A 241 -19.77 13.59 -27.13
N ALA A 242 -19.49 12.50 -26.42
CA ALA A 242 -18.10 12.11 -26.09
C ALA A 242 -17.57 11.06 -27.09
N THR A 243 -16.29 11.13 -27.42
CA THR A 243 -15.57 10.14 -28.24
C THR A 243 -14.57 9.34 -27.42
N ALA A 244 -14.26 9.82 -26.21
CA ALA A 244 -13.34 9.19 -25.28
C ALA A 244 -13.76 9.45 -23.83
N VAL A 245 -13.25 8.64 -22.91
CA VAL A 245 -13.51 8.74 -21.48
C VAL A 245 -12.22 8.60 -20.69
N VAL A 246 -11.97 9.54 -19.78
CA VAL A 246 -11.06 9.36 -18.66
C VAL A 246 -11.84 8.80 -17.49
N ALA A 247 -11.57 7.55 -17.10
CA ALA A 247 -12.11 6.93 -15.91
C ALA A 247 -11.11 7.09 -14.78
N THR A 248 -11.42 7.87 -13.76
CA THR A 248 -10.47 8.28 -12.72
C THR A 248 -10.16 7.21 -11.67
N SER A 249 -10.59 5.98 -11.86
CA SER A 249 -10.09 4.75 -11.23
C SER A 249 -10.41 3.54 -12.10
N ASP A 250 -9.69 2.45 -11.89
CA ASP A 250 -9.97 1.20 -12.61
C ASP A 250 -11.34 0.61 -12.23
N ASN A 251 -11.83 0.81 -11.02
CA ASN A 251 -13.20 0.41 -10.66
C ASN A 251 -14.26 1.21 -11.47
N ILE A 252 -14.02 2.50 -11.68
CA ILE A 252 -14.87 3.32 -12.55
C ILE A 252 -14.77 2.82 -13.99
N ALA A 253 -13.56 2.51 -14.47
CA ALA A 253 -13.36 1.95 -15.80
C ALA A 253 -14.10 0.62 -15.97
N LEU A 254 -14.08 -0.27 -14.98
CA LEU A 254 -14.79 -1.56 -15.02
C LEU A 254 -16.31 -1.38 -15.14
N GLY A 255 -16.90 -0.48 -14.37
CA GLY A 255 -18.33 -0.17 -14.47
C GLY A 255 -18.71 0.38 -15.86
N LEU A 256 -17.89 1.30 -16.39
CA LEU A 256 -18.03 1.84 -17.73
C LEU A 256 -17.90 0.75 -18.80
N LEU A 257 -16.86 -0.06 -18.77
CA LEU A 257 -16.62 -1.14 -19.75
C LEU A 257 -17.77 -2.16 -19.75
N ARG A 258 -18.29 -2.51 -18.56
CA ARG A 258 -19.46 -3.37 -18.41
C ARG A 258 -20.71 -2.75 -19.11
N TYR A 259 -20.97 -1.47 -18.85
CA TYR A 259 -22.09 -0.76 -19.48
C TYR A 259 -21.96 -0.72 -21.00
N LEU A 260 -20.78 -0.38 -21.53
CA LEU A 260 -20.53 -0.33 -22.97
C LEU A 260 -20.73 -1.71 -23.61
N TYR A 261 -20.18 -2.76 -23.01
CA TYR A 261 -20.32 -4.13 -23.48
C TYR A 261 -21.80 -4.56 -23.60
N GLU A 262 -22.62 -4.30 -22.59
CA GLU A 262 -24.05 -4.65 -22.60
C GLU A 262 -24.85 -3.88 -23.65
N ARG A 263 -24.35 -2.74 -24.13
CA ARG A 263 -24.94 -1.94 -25.22
C ARG A 263 -24.39 -2.29 -26.60
N GLY A 264 -23.49 -3.27 -26.70
CA GLY A 264 -22.82 -3.62 -27.95
C GLY A 264 -21.87 -2.54 -28.46
N LEU A 265 -21.41 -1.63 -27.56
CA LEU A 265 -20.45 -0.58 -27.85
C LEU A 265 -19.03 -1.10 -27.53
N HIS A 266 -18.11 -0.84 -28.43
CA HIS A 266 -16.77 -1.44 -28.38
C HIS A 266 -15.70 -0.40 -28.09
N VAL A 267 -14.75 -0.77 -27.24
CA VAL A 267 -13.53 -0.01 -26.99
C VAL A 267 -12.40 -0.67 -27.80
N PRO A 268 -11.59 0.07 -28.54
CA PRO A 268 -11.60 1.54 -28.70
C PRO A 268 -12.49 2.04 -29.87
N ARG A 269 -13.22 1.15 -30.59
CA ARG A 269 -13.91 1.48 -31.84
C ARG A 269 -14.95 2.59 -31.67
N ASP A 270 -15.80 2.49 -30.66
CA ASP A 270 -16.89 3.44 -30.43
C ASP A 270 -16.46 4.51 -29.40
N TYR A 271 -15.76 4.09 -28.35
CA TYR A 271 -15.17 4.97 -27.33
C TYR A 271 -13.72 4.58 -27.04
N SER A 272 -12.82 5.56 -26.97
CA SER A 272 -11.52 5.38 -26.37
C SER A 272 -11.63 5.53 -24.85
N VAL A 273 -10.93 4.70 -24.08
CA VAL A 273 -10.98 4.73 -22.60
C VAL A 273 -9.57 4.73 -22.04
N VAL A 274 -9.32 5.66 -21.12
CA VAL A 274 -8.13 5.65 -20.26
C VAL A 274 -8.57 5.42 -18.83
N GLY A 275 -8.01 4.41 -18.17
CA GLY A 275 -8.22 4.08 -16.77
C GLY A 275 -7.24 4.78 -15.83
N TYR A 276 -7.29 4.39 -14.56
CA TYR A 276 -6.43 4.91 -13.51
C TYR A 276 -6.17 3.81 -12.48
N ASP A 277 -4.96 3.69 -11.95
CA ASP A 277 -4.36 2.72 -11.02
C ASP A 277 -3.52 1.63 -11.72
N ASN A 278 -3.81 1.28 -12.98
CA ASN A 278 -3.23 0.15 -13.72
C ASN A 278 -3.28 -1.18 -12.92
N SER A 279 -4.37 -1.38 -12.21
CA SER A 279 -4.60 -2.52 -11.32
C SER A 279 -5.34 -3.69 -11.99
N ILE A 280 -5.95 -3.45 -13.18
CA ILE A 280 -6.66 -4.46 -13.95
C ILE A 280 -5.66 -5.29 -14.74
N SER A 281 -5.71 -6.61 -14.55
CA SER A 281 -4.86 -7.53 -15.32
C SER A 281 -5.25 -7.55 -16.80
N ASP A 282 -4.26 -7.36 -17.67
CA ASP A 282 -4.43 -7.43 -19.13
C ASP A 282 -4.95 -8.78 -19.61
N ALA A 283 -4.76 -9.85 -18.84
CA ALA A 283 -5.27 -11.17 -19.14
C ALA A 283 -6.80 -11.31 -19.00
N LEU A 284 -7.48 -10.34 -18.39
CA LEU A 284 -8.90 -10.41 -18.09
C LEU A 284 -9.76 -9.61 -19.08
N PHE A 285 -9.18 -8.72 -19.86
CA PHE A 285 -9.91 -7.79 -20.73
C PHE A 285 -9.26 -7.66 -22.10
N GLU A 286 -10.13 -7.60 -23.12
CA GLU A 286 -9.75 -7.25 -24.49
C GLU A 286 -10.69 -6.12 -24.94
N PRO A 287 -10.16 -4.96 -25.32
CA PRO A 287 -8.75 -4.59 -25.34
C PRO A 287 -8.15 -4.34 -23.95
N ALA A 288 -6.83 -4.56 -23.81
CA ALA A 288 -6.12 -4.20 -22.59
C ALA A 288 -6.23 -2.68 -22.34
N LEU A 289 -6.55 -2.30 -21.10
CA LEU A 289 -6.87 -0.93 -20.71
C LEU A 289 -5.61 -0.06 -20.58
N THR A 290 -5.47 0.94 -21.44
CA THR A 290 -4.52 2.05 -21.24
C THR A 290 -4.86 2.75 -19.92
N SER A 291 -3.89 2.95 -19.03
CA SER A 291 -4.18 3.40 -17.67
C SER A 291 -3.04 4.25 -17.10
N ILE A 292 -3.38 5.13 -16.17
CA ILE A 292 -2.39 5.80 -15.32
C ILE A 292 -1.98 4.82 -14.23
N GLU A 293 -0.68 4.51 -14.14
CA GLU A 293 -0.15 3.65 -13.09
C GLU A 293 0.16 4.43 -11.82
N GLN A 294 -0.37 3.95 -10.72
CA GLN A 294 0.08 4.24 -9.36
C GLN A 294 0.90 3.04 -8.86
N ASN A 295 2.23 3.14 -8.92
CA ASN A 295 3.10 2.01 -8.62
C ASN A 295 3.07 1.65 -7.13
N VAL A 296 2.37 0.56 -6.78
CA VAL A 296 2.20 0.11 -5.39
C VAL A 296 3.51 -0.38 -4.74
N ASP A 297 4.51 -0.77 -5.54
CA ASP A 297 5.83 -1.15 -5.03
C ASP A 297 6.58 0.08 -4.52
N GLU A 298 6.63 1.16 -5.31
CA GLU A 298 7.21 2.44 -4.91
C GLU A 298 6.45 3.05 -3.72
N LEU A 299 5.11 2.99 -3.72
CA LEU A 299 4.27 3.48 -2.63
C LEU A 299 4.56 2.77 -1.31
N SER A 300 4.66 1.44 -1.36
CA SER A 300 4.94 0.64 -0.16
C SER A 300 6.38 0.82 0.34
N ASP A 301 7.37 1.02 -0.54
CA ASP A 301 8.75 1.30 -0.13
C ASP A 301 8.86 2.66 0.55
N ALA A 302 8.23 3.70 -0.01
CA ALA A 302 8.20 5.03 0.58
C ALA A 302 7.53 5.01 1.96
N ALA A 303 6.35 4.39 2.08
CA ALA A 303 5.63 4.29 3.35
C ALA A 303 6.43 3.53 4.42
N LEU A 304 7.05 2.40 4.05
CA LEU A 304 7.89 1.63 4.96
C LEU A 304 9.16 2.37 5.38
N SER A 305 9.79 3.11 4.46
CA SER A 305 10.99 3.87 4.78
C SER A 305 10.72 4.90 5.88
N ILE A 306 9.58 5.60 5.80
CA ILE A 306 9.15 6.54 6.84
C ILE A 306 8.85 5.80 8.15
N MET A 307 8.05 4.74 8.10
CA MET A 307 7.66 3.98 9.30
C MET A 307 8.88 3.47 10.06
N PHE A 308 9.83 2.84 9.36
CA PHE A 308 11.03 2.30 10.03
C PHE A 308 11.97 3.39 10.54
N ARG A 309 12.01 4.55 9.88
CA ARG A 309 12.71 5.72 10.43
C ARG A 309 12.07 6.19 11.74
N ARG A 310 10.74 6.23 11.85
CA ARG A 310 10.02 6.61 13.07
C ARG A 310 10.15 5.57 14.19
N LEU A 311 10.29 4.29 13.85
CA LEU A 311 10.53 3.21 14.81
C LEU A 311 11.97 3.18 15.35
N GLY A 312 12.88 4.00 14.80
CA GLY A 312 14.27 4.09 15.22
C GLY A 312 15.12 2.88 14.88
N GLU A 313 16.32 2.78 15.51
CA GLU A 313 17.30 1.71 15.24
C GLU A 313 16.80 0.27 15.49
N HIS A 314 15.68 0.11 16.18
CA HIS A 314 15.05 -1.20 16.36
C HIS A 314 14.62 -1.84 15.03
N GLY A 315 14.37 -1.03 14.00
CA GLY A 315 14.13 -1.53 12.63
C GLY A 315 15.39 -2.06 11.94
N ALA A 316 16.55 -1.45 12.18
CA ALA A 316 17.80 -1.83 11.54
C ALA A 316 18.34 -3.18 12.06
N ASP A 317 18.24 -3.45 13.36
CA ASP A 317 18.66 -4.73 13.97
C ASP A 317 17.84 -5.94 13.46
N VAL A 318 16.56 -5.72 13.15
CA VAL A 318 15.67 -6.77 12.61
C VAL A 318 15.99 -7.08 11.15
N VAL A 319 16.35 -6.04 10.36
CA VAL A 319 16.78 -6.22 8.96
C VAL A 319 18.08 -7.04 8.86
N GLN A 320 19.06 -6.76 9.73
CA GLN A 320 20.31 -7.53 9.75
C GLN A 320 20.08 -9.00 10.16
N ARG A 321 19.11 -9.28 11.04
CA ARG A 321 18.77 -10.66 11.45
C ARG A 321 18.01 -11.42 10.39
N ALA A 322 17.00 -10.82 9.77
CA ALA A 322 16.25 -11.44 8.68
C ALA A 322 17.16 -11.72 7.47
N ALA A 323 18.11 -10.83 7.17
CA ALA A 323 19.14 -11.06 6.17
C ALA A 323 20.11 -12.18 6.57
N ALA A 324 20.52 -12.26 7.82
CA ALA A 324 21.38 -13.32 8.32
C ALA A 324 20.69 -14.70 8.35
N GLU A 325 19.41 -14.76 8.71
CA GLU A 325 18.60 -15.99 8.65
C GLU A 325 18.29 -16.41 7.21
N ALA A 326 18.05 -15.47 6.30
CA ALA A 326 17.89 -15.77 4.87
C ALA A 326 19.19 -16.28 4.24
N VAL A 327 20.34 -15.71 4.60
CA VAL A 327 21.67 -16.18 4.17
C VAL A 327 21.96 -17.56 4.75
N ALA A 328 21.69 -17.80 6.03
CA ALA A 328 21.88 -19.10 6.66
C ALA A 328 20.98 -20.21 6.07
N THR A 329 19.75 -19.84 5.63
CA THR A 329 18.83 -20.78 4.94
C THR A 329 19.26 -21.02 3.50
N GLN A 330 19.85 -20.02 2.84
CA GLN A 330 20.36 -20.11 1.48
C GLN A 330 21.72 -20.80 1.40
N GLU A 331 22.59 -20.66 2.39
CA GLU A 331 23.86 -21.40 2.51
C GLU A 331 23.63 -22.90 2.79
N ALA A 332 22.56 -23.25 3.51
CA ALA A 332 22.14 -24.64 3.66
C ALA A 332 21.57 -25.25 2.37
N ALA A 333 21.08 -24.43 1.44
CA ALA A 333 20.56 -24.86 0.14
C ALA A 333 21.60 -24.78 -0.99
N THR A 334 22.71 -24.04 -0.82
CA THR A 334 23.70 -23.75 -1.88
C THR A 334 25.10 -24.30 -1.63
N GLN A 335 25.26 -25.35 -0.81
CA GLN A 335 26.51 -26.15 -0.87
C GLN A 335 26.70 -26.92 -2.19
N SER A 336 25.93 -26.56 -3.24
CA SER A 336 26.06 -27.06 -4.60
C SER A 336 25.91 -25.91 -5.61
N ALA A 337 26.85 -25.05 -5.73
CA ALA A 337 27.32 -24.38 -6.96
C ALA A 337 28.10 -23.10 -6.62
N ALA A 338 29.36 -23.12 -7.01
CA ALA A 338 30.34 -22.05 -6.73
C ALA A 338 30.30 -20.93 -7.77
N THR A 339 30.79 -19.77 -7.34
CA THR A 339 31.66 -18.77 -7.97
C THR A 339 31.05 -17.47 -8.56
N GLN A 340 31.56 -16.39 -7.97
CA GLN A 340 31.93 -15.05 -8.53
C GLN A 340 30.85 -13.98 -8.81
N SER A 341 30.85 -12.87 -8.10
CA SER A 341 31.52 -11.59 -8.53
C SER A 341 31.21 -10.44 -7.56
N ALA A 342 32.24 -9.67 -7.23
CA ALA A 342 32.16 -8.48 -6.37
C ALA A 342 31.81 -7.22 -7.19
N ALA A 343 31.03 -6.30 -6.61
CA ALA A 343 31.04 -4.89 -7.00
C ALA A 343 30.67 -3.97 -5.83
N THR A 344 31.50 -2.99 -5.66
CA THR A 344 31.55 -1.93 -4.65
C THR A 344 30.44 -0.89 -4.84
N GLY A 345 29.73 -0.51 -3.78
CA GLY A 345 28.83 0.64 -3.73
C GLY A 345 29.18 1.60 -2.58
N LYS A 346 29.40 2.86 -2.90
CA LYS A 346 29.85 3.94 -2.00
C LYS A 346 28.73 4.34 -1.02
N ASN A 347 29.11 4.45 0.26
CA ASN A 347 28.32 5.07 1.32
C ASN A 347 28.37 6.60 1.16
N ASN A 348 27.22 7.24 0.98
CA ASN A 348 27.06 8.69 1.16
C ASN A 348 26.46 8.92 2.55
N GLY A 349 27.20 9.65 3.38
CA GLY A 349 26.77 10.05 4.71
C GLY A 349 25.55 10.97 4.64
N ILE A 350 24.53 10.66 5.40
CA ILE A 350 23.33 11.47 5.63
C ILE A 350 23.56 12.27 6.91
N GLU A 351 23.58 13.59 6.80
CA GLU A 351 23.57 14.52 7.92
C GLU A 351 22.32 14.32 8.78
N ALA A 352 22.47 14.46 10.10
CA ALA A 352 21.38 14.38 11.06
C ALA A 352 20.35 15.50 10.77
N GLN A 353 19.24 15.14 10.15
CA GLN A 353 18.07 16.01 10.03
C GLN A 353 17.18 15.85 11.27
N ASP A 354 16.56 16.96 11.67
CA ASP A 354 15.61 17.06 12.78
C ASP A 354 14.50 15.98 12.65
N ASP A 355 14.50 15.01 13.55
CA ASP A 355 13.56 13.87 13.52
C ASP A 355 12.12 14.24 13.89
N SER A 356 11.87 15.51 14.25
CA SER A 356 10.54 16.00 14.66
C SER A 356 9.66 16.47 13.50
N ALA A 357 10.23 16.83 12.35
CA ALA A 357 9.47 17.32 11.20
C ALA A 357 8.71 16.18 10.49
N SER A 358 7.49 16.48 10.02
CA SER A 358 6.71 15.56 9.20
C SER A 358 7.37 15.34 7.83
N ILE A 359 7.33 14.10 7.34
CA ILE A 359 7.89 13.70 6.04
C ILE A 359 6.74 13.59 5.04
N GLN A 360 6.85 14.31 3.93
CA GLN A 360 5.89 14.22 2.84
C GLN A 360 6.58 13.75 1.56
N ILE A 361 6.10 12.64 1.01
CA ILE A 361 6.60 12.08 -0.25
C ILE A 361 5.45 12.10 -1.26
N ILE A 362 5.66 12.76 -2.39
CA ILE A 362 4.73 12.78 -3.52
C ILE A 362 5.37 12.01 -4.67
N LEU A 363 4.78 10.89 -5.02
CA LEU A 363 5.21 10.04 -6.14
C LEU A 363 4.56 10.51 -7.44
N GLU A 364 5.26 10.31 -8.55
CA GLU A 364 4.71 10.65 -9.87
C GLU A 364 4.05 9.43 -10.51
N PRO A 365 2.78 9.55 -10.92
CA PRO A 365 2.11 8.51 -11.70
C PRO A 365 2.64 8.47 -13.13
N ARG A 366 2.48 7.32 -13.81
CA ARG A 366 2.98 7.11 -15.18
C ARG A 366 1.85 6.66 -16.10
N MET A 367 1.90 7.09 -17.36
CA MET A 367 1.03 6.56 -18.41
C MET A 367 1.53 5.18 -18.86
N ILE A 368 0.65 4.18 -18.83
CA ILE A 368 0.88 2.85 -19.40
C ILE A 368 -0.02 2.68 -20.61
N GLU A 369 0.58 2.76 -21.78
CA GLU A 369 -0.13 2.67 -23.06
C GLU A 369 -0.45 1.21 -23.39
N LYS A 370 -1.70 0.95 -23.80
CA LYS A 370 -2.18 -0.35 -24.25
C LYS A 370 -3.15 -0.15 -25.42
N ASN A 371 -4.23 -0.96 -25.52
CA ASN A 371 -5.03 -1.07 -26.74
C ASN A 371 -6.42 -0.40 -26.65
N SER A 372 -6.73 0.31 -25.55
CA SER A 372 -8.09 0.86 -25.32
C SER A 372 -8.30 2.27 -25.90
N VAL A 373 -7.29 2.82 -26.57
CA VAL A 373 -7.35 4.14 -27.20
C VAL A 373 -7.07 4.02 -28.69
N ARG A 374 -7.91 4.65 -29.53
CA ARG A 374 -7.66 4.77 -30.98
C ARG A 374 -7.22 6.18 -31.34
N LEU A 375 -6.47 6.31 -32.41
CA LEU A 375 -6.21 7.58 -33.06
C LEU A 375 -7.50 8.01 -33.83
N LEU A 376 -8.02 9.19 -33.53
CA LEU A 376 -8.99 9.82 -34.41
C LEU A 376 -8.24 10.48 -35.56
N GLY A 377 -8.47 10.02 -36.79
CA GLY A 377 -7.87 10.61 -37.98
C GLY A 377 -8.16 12.12 -38.06
N CYS A 378 -7.15 12.87 -38.53
CA CYS A 378 -7.28 14.28 -38.88
C CYS A 378 -8.32 14.48 -39.99
#